data_f9f9afcc5937ea29843126743bc364af
#
_entry.id   f9f9afcc5937ea29843126743bc364af
#
_cell.length_a   1.000
_cell.length_b   1.000
_cell.length_c   1.000
_cell.angle_alpha   90.00
_cell.angle_beta   90.00
_cell.angle_gamma   90.00
#
_symmetry.space_group_name_H-M   'P 1'
#
loop_
_entity.id
_entity.type
_entity.pdbx_description
1 polymer ?
#
loop_
_entity_poly.entity_id
_entity_poly.type
_entity_poly.pdbx_seq_one_letter_code
_entity_poly.pdbx_strand_id
1 'polypeptide(L)' 'MGMTRRDFELIAGVISSLWDVDDTDPYTIEEAAIIFSEQLSEGNPRFDVQRFLKACGL' A
#
# COMPACT_ATOMS: atom_id res chain seq x y z
N MET A 1 -3.20 9.84 16.79
CA MET A 1 -4.32 9.82 15.86
C MET A 1 -4.14 8.70 14.85
N GLY A 2 -5.19 7.90 14.67
CA GLY A 2 -5.15 6.85 13.68
C GLY A 2 -5.39 7.38 12.28
N MET A 3 -4.89 6.64 11.29
CA MET A 3 -5.17 6.95 9.90
C MET A 3 -6.57 6.50 9.54
N THR A 4 -7.22 7.25 8.64
CA THR A 4 -8.54 6.88 8.15
C THR A 4 -8.41 5.98 6.93
N ARG A 5 -9.54 5.38 6.54
CA ARG A 5 -9.62 4.57 5.33
C ARG A 5 -9.17 5.36 4.09
N ARG A 6 -9.53 6.65 4.06
CA ARG A 6 -9.14 7.53 2.96
C ARG A 6 -7.63 7.68 2.87
N ASP A 7 -6.95 7.74 4.02
CA ASP A 7 -5.49 7.84 4.04
C ASP A 7 -4.85 6.59 3.47
N PHE A 8 -5.36 5.41 3.82
CA PHE A 8 -4.86 4.15 3.28
C PHE A 8 -5.08 4.07 1.77
N GLU A 9 -6.24 4.53 1.31
CA GLU A 9 -6.54 4.55 -0.11
C GLU A 9 -5.62 5.49 -0.88
N LEU A 10 -5.28 6.63 -0.29
CA LEU A 10 -4.35 7.57 -0.89
C LEU A 10 -2.96 6.94 -1.06
N ILE A 11 -2.46 6.30 -0.01
CA ILE A 11 -1.16 5.64 -0.05
C ILE A 11 -1.16 4.51 -1.08
N ALA A 12 -2.21 3.70 -1.09
CA ALA A 12 -2.33 2.61 -2.06
C ALA A 12 -2.38 3.14 -3.49
N GLY A 13 -3.05 4.28 -3.70
CA GLY A 13 -3.11 4.92 -5.00
C GLY A 13 -1.75 5.38 -5.49
N VAL A 14 -0.93 5.92 -4.59
CA VAL A 14 0.43 6.33 -4.92
C VAL A 14 1.26 5.12 -5.33
N ILE A 15 1.18 4.04 -4.57
CA ILE A 15 1.91 2.80 -4.89
C ILE A 15 1.43 2.23 -6.23
N SER A 16 0.11 2.23 -6.44
CA SER A 16 -0.47 1.74 -7.69
C SER A 16 0.04 2.51 -8.90
N SER A 17 0.27 3.81 -8.75
CA SER A 17 0.77 4.63 -9.85
C SER A 17 2.19 4.25 -10.28
N LEU A 18 2.95 3.57 -9.42
CA LEU A 18 4.30 3.14 -9.75
C LEU A 18 4.32 2.09 -10.87
N TRP A 19 3.20 1.36 -11.06
CA TRP A 19 3.11 0.37 -12.14
C TRP A 19 3.21 1.00 -13.53
N ASP A 20 2.90 2.30 -13.63
CA ASP A 20 2.95 3.04 -14.89
C ASP A 20 4.32 3.70 -15.15
N VAL A 21 5.25 3.54 -14.21
CA VAL A 21 6.60 4.10 -14.34
C VAL A 21 7.51 3.06 -14.99
N ASP A 22 8.06 3.39 -16.15
CA ASP A 22 8.84 2.45 -16.97
C ASP A 22 10.04 1.84 -16.27
N ASP A 23 10.69 2.61 -15.40
CA ASP A 23 11.93 2.19 -14.75
C ASP A 23 11.70 1.47 -13.42
N THR A 24 10.45 1.29 -13.00
CA THR A 24 10.16 0.68 -11.71
C THR A 24 10.03 -0.83 -11.86
N ASP A 25 10.83 -1.56 -11.06
CA ASP A 25 10.79 -3.01 -11.01
C ASP A 25 9.51 -3.48 -10.30
N PRO A 26 8.72 -4.37 -10.93
CA PRO A 26 7.51 -4.91 -10.28
C PRO A 26 7.79 -5.54 -8.91
N TYR A 27 8.94 -6.19 -8.76
CA TYR A 27 9.32 -6.78 -7.47
C TYR A 27 9.49 -5.69 -6.40
N THR A 28 10.07 -4.56 -6.77
CA THR A 28 10.26 -3.45 -5.84
C THR A 28 8.92 -2.86 -5.40
N ILE A 29 7.96 -2.75 -6.31
CA ILE A 29 6.62 -2.26 -5.99
C ILE A 29 5.94 -3.20 -5.01
N GLU A 30 6.02 -4.50 -5.25
CA GLU A 30 5.43 -5.51 -4.38
C GLU A 30 6.03 -5.46 -2.98
N GLU A 31 7.37 -5.39 -2.90
CA GLU A 31 8.06 -5.29 -1.62
C GLU A 31 7.65 -4.02 -0.86
N ALA A 32 7.59 -2.89 -1.55
CA ALA A 32 7.18 -1.65 -0.93
C ALA A 32 5.77 -1.74 -0.37
N ALA A 33 4.84 -2.33 -1.12
CA ALA A 33 3.47 -2.49 -0.67
C ALA A 33 3.38 -3.38 0.57
N ILE A 34 4.15 -4.46 0.59
CA ILE A 34 4.17 -5.38 1.72
C ILE A 34 4.73 -4.69 2.96
N ILE A 35 5.84 -3.97 2.83
CA ILE A 35 6.45 -3.25 3.95
C ILE A 35 5.50 -2.19 4.49
N PHE A 36 4.86 -1.41 3.60
CA PHE A 36 3.87 -0.43 4.02
C PHE A 36 2.72 -1.08 4.79
N SER A 37 2.22 -2.21 4.29
CA SER A 37 1.09 -2.88 4.93
C SER A 37 1.45 -3.37 6.34
N GLU A 38 2.66 -3.86 6.53
CA GLU A 38 3.14 -4.31 7.84
C GLU A 38 3.25 -3.15 8.82
N GLN A 39 3.84 -2.05 8.38
CA GLN A 39 4.01 -0.87 9.23
C GLN A 39 2.67 -0.23 9.59
N LEU A 40 1.77 -0.14 8.62
CA LEU A 40 0.45 0.43 8.87
C LEU A 40 -0.38 -0.44 9.81
N SER A 41 -0.26 -1.75 9.72
CA SER A 41 -1.03 -2.65 10.56
C SER A 41 -0.58 -2.62 12.02
N GLU A 42 0.69 -2.32 12.28
CA GLU A 42 1.20 -2.25 13.65
C GLU A 42 0.49 -1.18 14.48
N GLY A 43 0.23 -0.03 13.89
CA GLY A 43 -0.42 1.08 14.58
C GLY A 43 -1.94 1.12 14.40
N ASN A 44 -2.49 0.23 13.60
CA ASN A 44 -3.90 0.26 13.22
C ASN A 44 -4.50 -1.14 13.23
N PRO A 45 -5.00 -1.63 14.39
CA PRO A 45 -5.50 -3.01 14.52
C PRO A 45 -6.60 -3.39 13.54
N ARG A 46 -7.34 -2.42 13.05
CA ARG A 46 -8.43 -2.66 12.09
C ARG A 46 -8.01 -2.52 10.64
N PHE A 47 -6.71 -2.34 10.41
CA PHE A 47 -6.19 -2.17 9.06
C PHE A 47 -6.36 -3.47 8.27
N ASP A 48 -6.98 -3.36 7.09
CA ASP A 48 -7.21 -4.50 6.22
C ASP A 48 -6.07 -4.63 5.21
N VAL A 49 -5.12 -5.49 5.52
CA VAL A 49 -3.92 -5.72 4.71
C VAL A 49 -4.30 -6.19 3.30
N GLN A 50 -5.24 -7.14 3.19
CA GLN A 50 -5.63 -7.69 1.90
C GLN A 50 -6.21 -6.63 0.99
N ARG A 51 -7.07 -5.79 1.54
CA ARG A 51 -7.70 -4.71 0.79
C ARG A 51 -6.67 -3.69 0.33
N PHE A 52 -5.71 -3.38 1.21
CA PHE A 52 -4.64 -2.43 0.89
C PHE A 52 -3.78 -2.96 -0.26
N LEU A 53 -3.33 -4.21 -0.18
CA LEU A 53 -2.50 -4.80 -1.22
C LEU A 53 -3.23 -4.86 -2.55
N LYS A 54 -4.50 -5.19 -2.53
CA LYS A 54 -5.32 -5.21 -3.74
C LYS A 54 -5.43 -3.82 -4.36
N ALA A 55 -5.59 -2.80 -3.53
CA ALA A 55 -5.65 -1.42 -4.00
C ALA A 55 -4.31 -0.93 -4.57
N CYS A 56 -3.20 -1.53 -4.12
CA CYS A 56 -1.88 -1.25 -4.67
C CYS A 56 -1.66 -1.89 -6.05
N GLY A 57 -2.58 -2.73 -6.49
CA GLY A 57 -2.47 -3.41 -7.78
C GLY A 57 -1.91 -4.81 -7.72
N LEU A 58 -1.90 -5.40 -6.53
CA LEU A 58 -1.37 -6.76 -6.32
C LEU A 58 -2.43 -7.87 -6.39
#